data_27b1d0621cb857ea5d7ad577d5fc72a6
#
_entry.id   27b1d0621cb857ea5d7ad577d5fc72a6
#
_cell.length_a   1.000
_cell.length_b   1.000
_cell.length_c   1.000
_cell.angle_alpha   90.00
_cell.angle_beta   90.00
_cell.angle_gamma   90.00
#
_symmetry.space_group_name_H-M   'P 1'
#
loop_
_entity.id
_entity.type
_entity.pdbx_description
1 polymer ?
#
loop_
_entity_poly.entity_id
_entity_poly.type
_entity_poly.pdbx_seq_one_letter_code
_entity_poly.pdbx_strand_id
1 'polypeptide(L)'
;MAVLGAGPGGYTAAFRAADLGLKTVLIERHATLGGVCLNVGCIPSKALLHVAKVITEAGEMSAHGVTFGKPKVELDKLRGWKDSVIGKLTKGLSGLAKQRKVTVVEGRGEFSSPNMIRVETKDGVK
;
A
#
# COMPACT_ATOMS: atom_id res chain seq x y z
N MET A 1 15.57 16.12 -0.96
CA MET A 1 15.58 14.98 -0.04
C MET A 1 15.37 13.69 -0.82
N ALA A 2 16.13 12.62 -0.54
CA ALA A 2 15.89 11.30 -1.10
C ALA A 2 15.33 10.38 0.00
N VAL A 3 14.32 9.60 -0.33
CA VAL A 3 13.69 8.61 0.56
C VAL A 3 13.79 7.26 -0.10
N LEU A 4 14.38 6.29 0.59
CA LEU A 4 14.57 4.93 0.10
C LEU A 4 13.50 4.00 0.68
N GLY A 5 12.67 3.45 -0.21
CA GLY A 5 11.52 2.61 0.12
C GLY A 5 10.21 3.40 0.29
N ALA A 6 9.15 2.95 -0.37
CA ALA A 6 7.83 3.58 -0.35
C ALA A 6 6.80 2.83 0.51
N GLY A 7 7.26 2.18 1.58
CA GLY A 7 6.38 1.69 2.64
C GLY A 7 5.77 2.84 3.45
N PRO A 8 4.93 2.55 4.48
CA PRO A 8 4.22 3.58 5.25
C PRO A 8 5.11 4.69 5.82
N GLY A 9 6.28 4.36 6.35
CA GLY A 9 7.24 5.37 6.81
C GLY A 9 7.83 6.19 5.68
N GLY A 10 8.16 5.55 4.55
CA GLY A 10 8.81 6.20 3.41
C GLY A 10 7.91 7.19 2.69
N TYR A 11 6.73 6.78 2.25
CA TYR A 11 5.83 7.72 1.56
C TYR A 11 5.36 8.84 2.49
N THR A 12 5.16 8.57 3.79
CA THR A 12 4.79 9.60 4.77
C THR A 12 5.91 10.64 4.90
N ALA A 13 7.16 10.21 5.03
CA ALA A 13 8.32 11.09 5.10
C ALA A 13 8.48 11.91 3.81
N ALA A 14 8.35 11.26 2.65
CA ALA A 14 8.46 11.93 1.36
C ALA A 14 7.37 13.00 1.15
N PHE A 15 6.13 12.69 1.50
CA PHE A 15 5.01 13.63 1.37
C PHE A 15 5.18 14.81 2.32
N ARG A 16 5.57 14.54 3.57
CA ARG A 16 5.82 15.63 4.53
C ARG A 16 6.98 16.52 4.11
N ALA A 17 8.06 15.95 3.59
CA ALA A 17 9.17 16.72 3.07
C ALA A 17 8.75 17.64 1.91
N ALA A 18 7.95 17.11 0.99
CA ALA A 18 7.42 17.89 -0.13
C ALA A 18 6.46 19.00 0.35
N ASP A 19 5.58 18.71 1.32
CA ASP A 19 4.67 19.70 1.92
C ASP A 19 5.45 20.85 2.63
N LEU A 20 6.67 20.57 3.09
CA LEU A 20 7.60 21.57 3.65
C LEU A 20 8.45 22.28 2.58
N GLY A 21 8.16 22.07 1.29
CA GLY A 21 8.84 22.76 0.19
C GLY A 21 10.14 22.09 -0.26
N LEU A 22 10.51 20.93 0.25
CA LEU A 22 11.74 20.25 -0.17
C LEU A 22 11.54 19.54 -1.52
N LYS A 23 12.51 19.69 -2.42
CA LYS A 23 12.58 18.86 -3.63
C LYS A 23 12.83 17.41 -3.21
N THR A 24 11.85 16.52 -3.45
CA THR A 24 11.84 15.17 -2.89
C THR A 24 11.80 14.11 -3.96
N VAL A 25 12.64 13.08 -3.79
CA VAL A 25 12.68 11.86 -4.61
C VAL A 25 12.34 10.67 -3.70
N LEU A 26 11.40 9.84 -4.13
CA LEU A 26 10.99 8.59 -3.48
C LEU A 26 11.41 7.42 -4.37
N ILE A 27 12.29 6.57 -3.86
CA ILE A 27 12.86 5.42 -4.57
C ILE A 27 12.16 4.16 -4.09
N GLU A 28 11.56 3.39 -5.01
CA GLU A 28 10.86 2.14 -4.68
C GLU A 28 11.23 1.03 -5.68
N ARG A 29 11.61 -0.13 -5.17
CA ARG A 29 12.00 -1.27 -6.01
C ARG A 29 10.84 -1.98 -6.71
N HIS A 30 9.62 -1.78 -6.21
CA HIS A 30 8.40 -2.36 -6.77
C HIS A 30 7.63 -1.32 -7.58
N ALA A 31 6.84 -1.80 -8.53
CA ALA A 31 6.03 -0.94 -9.39
C ALA A 31 4.92 -0.17 -8.66
N THR A 32 4.58 -0.56 -7.43
CA THR A 32 3.53 0.06 -6.63
C THR A 32 4.06 0.63 -5.33
N LEU A 33 3.59 1.83 -4.96
CA LEU A 33 3.85 2.41 -3.65
C LEU A 33 3.06 1.68 -2.55
N GLY A 34 3.46 1.89 -1.29
CA GLY A 34 2.76 1.36 -0.13
C GLY A 34 3.49 0.24 0.59
N GLY A 35 4.55 -0.31 -0.03
CA GLY A 35 5.38 -1.36 0.56
C GLY A 35 4.61 -2.64 0.89
N VAL A 36 5.18 -3.46 1.77
CA VAL A 36 4.56 -4.70 2.24
C VAL A 36 3.20 -4.44 2.89
N CYS A 37 3.06 -3.38 3.67
CA CYS A 37 1.83 -3.09 4.42
C CYS A 37 0.61 -2.99 3.50
N LEU A 38 0.66 -2.18 2.45
CA LEU A 38 -0.48 -1.99 1.56
C LEU A 38 -0.67 -3.16 0.59
N ASN A 39 0.41 -3.70 0.07
CA ASN A 39 0.33 -4.65 -1.05
C ASN A 39 0.11 -6.10 -0.61
N VAL A 40 0.73 -6.56 0.48
CA VAL A 40 0.72 -7.98 0.87
C VAL A 40 0.50 -8.24 2.36
N GLY A 41 0.44 -7.20 3.19
CA GLY A 41 0.36 -7.31 4.65
C GLY A 41 -0.92 -6.74 5.24
N CYS A 42 -0.82 -5.56 5.85
CA CYS A 42 -1.86 -4.98 6.70
C CYS A 42 -3.22 -4.80 5.99
N ILE A 43 -3.21 -4.30 4.76
CA ILE A 43 -4.46 -3.99 4.06
C ILE A 43 -5.15 -5.26 3.59
N PRO A 44 -4.52 -6.20 2.86
CA PRO A 44 -5.20 -7.43 2.47
C PRO A 44 -5.63 -8.27 3.67
N SER A 45 -4.84 -8.36 4.74
CA SER A 45 -5.23 -9.11 5.93
C SER A 45 -6.44 -8.50 6.63
N LYS A 46 -6.46 -7.16 6.83
CA LYS A 46 -7.60 -6.48 7.45
C LYS A 46 -8.87 -6.56 6.59
N ALA A 47 -8.74 -6.50 5.27
CA ALA A 47 -9.86 -6.71 4.37
C ALA A 47 -10.50 -8.11 4.58
N LEU A 48 -9.69 -9.15 4.58
CA LEU A 48 -10.19 -10.53 4.77
C LEU A 48 -10.71 -10.77 6.19
N LEU A 49 -10.04 -10.26 7.21
CA LEU A 49 -10.48 -10.35 8.61
C LEU A 49 -11.82 -9.63 8.84
N HIS A 50 -12.06 -8.51 8.14
CA HIS A 50 -13.35 -7.83 8.20
C HIS A 50 -14.49 -8.73 7.70
N VAL A 51 -14.30 -9.42 6.58
CA VAL A 51 -15.29 -10.38 6.06
C VAL A 51 -15.51 -11.53 7.03
N ALA A 52 -14.44 -12.10 7.59
CA ALA A 52 -14.54 -13.15 8.60
C ALA A 52 -15.32 -12.68 9.83
N LYS A 53 -15.04 -11.46 10.30
CA LYS A 53 -15.74 -10.84 11.44
C LYS A 53 -17.24 -10.71 11.17
N VAL A 54 -17.64 -10.21 10.00
CA VAL A 54 -19.06 -10.08 9.61
C VAL A 54 -19.78 -11.44 9.64
N ILE A 55 -19.12 -12.48 9.15
CA ILE A 55 -19.69 -13.85 9.18
C ILE A 55 -19.88 -14.34 10.61
N THR A 56 -18.88 -14.11 11.47
CA THR A 56 -18.94 -14.50 12.90
C THR A 56 -20.04 -13.74 13.62
N GLU A 57 -20.07 -12.41 13.49
CA GLU A 57 -21.08 -11.56 14.14
C GLU A 57 -22.51 -11.91 13.68
N ALA A 58 -22.72 -12.21 12.40
CA ALA A 58 -24.01 -12.69 11.90
C ALA A 58 -24.41 -14.02 12.54
N GLY A 59 -23.48 -14.94 12.77
CA GLY A 59 -23.74 -16.20 13.47
C GLY A 59 -24.11 -16.01 14.94
N GLU A 60 -23.43 -15.09 15.62
CA GLU A 60 -23.67 -14.77 17.05
C GLU A 60 -25.06 -14.14 17.28
N MET A 61 -25.63 -13.49 16.28
CA MET A 61 -26.97 -12.88 16.38
C MET A 61 -28.09 -13.89 16.66
N SER A 62 -27.86 -15.19 16.46
CA SER A 62 -28.81 -16.23 16.81
C SER A 62 -29.16 -16.23 18.31
N ALA A 63 -28.22 -15.88 19.16
CA ALA A 63 -28.44 -15.72 20.61
C ALA A 63 -29.40 -14.59 20.95
N HIS A 64 -29.62 -13.64 20.04
CA HIS A 64 -30.51 -12.50 20.17
C HIS A 64 -31.81 -12.67 19.36
N GLY A 65 -32.11 -13.89 18.91
CA GLY A 65 -33.34 -14.20 18.18
C GLY A 65 -33.30 -13.87 16.67
N VAL A 66 -32.13 -13.52 16.12
CA VAL A 66 -31.97 -13.25 14.68
C VAL A 66 -31.10 -14.34 14.05
N THR A 67 -31.67 -15.14 13.18
CA THR A 67 -30.95 -16.28 12.54
C THR A 67 -30.70 -15.97 11.08
N PHE A 68 -29.43 -16.02 10.68
CA PHE A 68 -29.00 -15.97 9.28
C PHE A 68 -28.74 -17.40 8.76
N GLY A 69 -29.00 -17.62 7.46
CA GLY A 69 -28.62 -18.87 6.79
C GLY A 69 -27.09 -19.04 6.70
N LYS A 70 -26.63 -20.25 6.39
CA LYS A 70 -25.20 -20.50 6.17
C LYS A 70 -24.67 -19.62 5.03
N PRO A 71 -23.56 -18.89 5.23
CA PRO A 71 -23.02 -18.02 4.19
C PRO A 71 -22.47 -18.85 3.03
N LYS A 72 -22.74 -18.42 1.80
CA LYS A 72 -22.09 -18.91 0.60
C LYS A 72 -20.92 -18.00 0.26
N VAL A 73 -19.71 -18.52 0.33
CA VAL A 73 -18.49 -17.75 0.05
C VAL A 73 -17.99 -18.07 -1.36
N GLU A 74 -17.92 -17.04 -2.22
CA GLU A 74 -17.33 -17.11 -3.55
C GLU A 74 -15.90 -16.54 -3.48
N LEU A 75 -14.91 -17.43 -3.37
CA LEU A 75 -13.51 -17.06 -3.10
C LEU A 75 -12.93 -16.11 -4.15
N ASP A 76 -13.28 -16.29 -5.43
CA ASP A 76 -12.73 -15.44 -6.50
C ASP A 76 -13.28 -14.01 -6.43
N LYS A 77 -14.56 -13.85 -6.09
CA LYS A 77 -15.14 -12.53 -5.83
C LYS A 77 -14.54 -11.87 -4.59
N LEU A 78 -14.31 -12.64 -3.53
CA LEU A 78 -13.67 -12.14 -2.32
C LEU A 78 -12.23 -11.68 -2.59
N ARG A 79 -11.46 -12.46 -3.36
CA ARG A 79 -10.11 -12.08 -3.79
C ARG A 79 -10.14 -10.80 -4.63
N GLY A 80 -11.01 -10.75 -5.63
CA GLY A 80 -11.17 -9.56 -6.49
C GLY A 80 -11.55 -8.31 -5.72
N TRP A 81 -12.45 -8.43 -4.73
CA TRP A 81 -12.78 -7.32 -3.83
C TRP A 81 -11.55 -6.87 -3.01
N LYS A 82 -10.83 -7.80 -2.38
CA LYS A 82 -9.58 -7.52 -1.65
C LYS A 82 -8.58 -6.78 -2.56
N ASP A 83 -8.37 -7.24 -3.78
CA ASP A 83 -7.45 -6.63 -4.74
C ASP A 83 -7.91 -5.23 -5.16
N SER A 84 -9.23 -5.01 -5.25
CA SER A 84 -9.77 -3.67 -5.52
C SER A 84 -9.48 -2.69 -4.38
N VAL A 85 -9.53 -3.12 -3.12
CA VAL A 85 -9.18 -2.30 -1.95
C VAL A 85 -7.71 -1.89 -2.01
N ILE A 86 -6.82 -2.84 -2.27
CA ILE A 86 -5.38 -2.58 -2.43
C ILE A 86 -5.14 -1.58 -3.57
N GLY A 87 -5.75 -1.84 -4.73
CA GLY A 87 -5.61 -1.00 -5.91
C GLY A 87 -6.08 0.45 -5.71
N LYS A 88 -7.18 0.66 -4.98
CA LYS A 88 -7.65 2.01 -4.62
C LYS A 88 -6.62 2.76 -3.77
N LEU A 89 -6.05 2.10 -2.76
CA LEU A 89 -5.10 2.74 -1.85
C LEU A 89 -3.76 3.03 -2.53
N THR A 90 -3.22 2.09 -3.30
CA THR A 90 -1.95 2.28 -4.01
C THR A 90 -2.04 3.34 -5.11
N LYS A 91 -3.17 3.38 -5.85
CA LYS A 91 -3.46 4.47 -6.81
C LYS A 91 -3.59 5.82 -6.10
N GLY A 92 -4.22 5.85 -4.92
CA GLY A 92 -4.31 7.05 -4.08
C GLY A 92 -2.93 7.59 -3.72
N LEU A 93 -1.99 6.73 -3.28
CA LEU A 93 -0.62 7.14 -2.98
C LEU A 93 0.11 7.71 -4.20
N SER A 94 -0.04 7.08 -5.36
CA SER A 94 0.55 7.58 -6.61
C SER A 94 -0.03 8.95 -7.00
N GLY A 95 -1.32 9.15 -6.80
CA GLY A 95 -1.98 10.46 -6.98
C GLY A 95 -1.44 11.52 -6.03
N LEU A 96 -1.28 11.19 -4.75
CA LEU A 96 -0.73 12.08 -3.73
C LEU A 96 0.73 12.45 -4.00
N ALA A 97 1.55 11.49 -4.47
CA ALA A 97 2.93 11.76 -4.87
C ALA A 97 2.98 12.76 -6.02
N LYS A 98 2.14 12.57 -7.05
CA LYS A 98 2.04 13.49 -8.19
C LYS A 98 1.59 14.90 -7.78
N GLN A 99 0.55 14.99 -6.94
CA GLN A 99 0.02 16.27 -6.45
C GLN A 99 1.09 17.08 -5.69
N ARG A 100 1.93 16.41 -4.90
CA ARG A 100 3.03 17.00 -4.14
C ARG A 100 4.32 17.17 -4.92
N LYS A 101 4.32 16.84 -6.21
CA LYS A 101 5.52 16.91 -7.07
C LYS A 101 6.69 16.08 -6.53
N VAL A 102 6.40 14.98 -5.82
CA VAL A 102 7.41 13.99 -5.42
C VAL A 102 7.82 13.20 -6.66
N THR A 103 9.10 13.20 -6.98
CA THR A 103 9.65 12.36 -8.06
C THR A 103 9.72 10.92 -7.57
N VAL A 104 8.96 10.02 -8.19
CA VAL A 104 9.02 8.59 -7.89
C VAL A 104 9.95 7.92 -8.89
N VAL A 105 10.93 7.16 -8.37
CA VAL A 105 11.87 6.38 -9.16
C VAL A 105 11.68 4.91 -8.84
N GLU A 106 11.24 4.12 -9.84
CA GLU A 106 11.18 2.67 -9.73
C GLU A 106 12.58 2.09 -9.94
N GLY A 107 13.10 1.44 -8.91
CA GLY A 107 14.42 0.81 -8.97
C GLY A 107 14.95 0.42 -7.59
N ARG A 108 16.01 -0.39 -7.61
CA ARG A 108 16.73 -0.79 -6.40
C ARG A 108 17.76 0.26 -6.05
N GLY A 109 17.55 0.97 -4.95
CA GLY A 109 18.48 1.96 -4.44
C GLY A 109 19.46 1.38 -3.44
N GLU A 110 20.72 1.80 -3.54
CA GLU A 110 21.81 1.46 -2.60
C GLU A 110 22.64 2.71 -2.31
N PHE A 111 23.08 2.88 -1.06
CA PHE A 111 24.01 3.94 -0.72
C PHE A 111 25.37 3.65 -1.35
N SER A 112 25.84 4.55 -2.20
CA SER A 112 27.19 4.50 -2.78
C SER A 112 28.19 5.39 -2.04
N SER A 113 27.68 6.37 -1.28
CA SER A 113 28.46 7.20 -0.37
C SER A 113 27.51 7.82 0.67
N PRO A 114 27.99 8.56 1.69
CA PRO A 114 27.14 9.24 2.67
C PRO A 114 26.10 10.18 2.05
N ASN A 115 26.35 10.69 0.84
CA ASN A 115 25.52 11.68 0.19
C ASN A 115 24.97 11.24 -1.18
N MET A 116 25.19 9.96 -1.56
CA MET A 116 24.78 9.44 -2.87
C MET A 116 24.05 8.12 -2.75
N ILE A 117 22.96 8.00 -3.51
CA ILE A 117 22.21 6.76 -3.69
C ILE A 117 22.28 6.40 -5.17
N ARG A 118 22.82 5.23 -5.47
CA ARG A 118 22.79 4.63 -6.80
C ARG A 118 21.47 3.87 -6.93
N VAL A 119 20.75 4.06 -8.03
CA VAL A 119 19.50 3.37 -8.29
C VAL A 119 19.61 2.54 -9.58
N GLU A 120 19.45 1.24 -9.45
CA GLU A 120 19.34 0.32 -10.57
C GLU A 120 17.88 0.29 -11.04
N THR A 121 17.63 0.79 -12.24
CA THR A 121 16.31 0.83 -12.88
C THR A 121 16.29 -0.12 -14.07
N LYS A 122 15.12 -0.35 -14.65
CA LYS A 122 14.98 -1.14 -15.90
C LYS A 122 15.74 -0.52 -17.09
N ASP A 123 15.94 0.81 -17.05
CA ASP A 123 16.58 1.59 -18.13
C ASP A 123 18.08 1.84 -17.85
N GLY A 124 18.64 1.21 -16.82
CA GLY A 124 20.04 1.37 -16.41
C GLY A 124 20.20 2.01 -15.02
N VAL A 125 21.44 2.39 -14.72
CA VAL A 125 21.80 2.99 -13.42
C VAL A 125 21.61 4.51 -13.46
N LYS A 126 21.02 5.06 -12.42
CA LYS A 126 20.85 6.50 -12.17
C LYS A 126 21.49 6.93 -10.87
#